data_4d4c27cb9f36121d2af0caf328e7e5af
#
_entry.id   4d4c27cb9f36121d2af0caf328e7e5af
#
_cell.length_a   1.000
_cell.length_b   1.000
_cell.length_c   1.000
_cell.angle_alpha   90.00
_cell.angle_beta   90.00
_cell.angle_gamma   90.00
#
_symmetry.space_group_name_H-M   'P 1'
#
loop_
_entity.id
_entity.type
_entity.pdbx_description
1 polymer ?
#
loop_
_entity_poly.entity_id
_entity_poly.type
_entity_poly.pdbx_seq_one_letter_code
_entity_poly.pdbx_strand_id
1 'polypeptide(L)'
;MGRGGRWRRGRWRRAAALLGLFRALVPRPALAGTSEGRPRQVRPSGRVGWGVAPDLGPLRFLGLVVLGATLGPPLACAQVGPGGQGSASADTAGLERSWQELDHQLRALDALIPADPAAKALDPRTIPPVPQPLLEANGPASSPLNPAKLVPAAPLSLPSPTSLQAGSVQSLGLEQALSIAFAHSATIQAQREQVAASFAQLRASQGLYWPTLSAVASGSSGQSGSSLYAPVGNTQLGFGPNFAMPLGALAVPTGGGVYLNTYDNSASASLQLSYALVDFGRNPSVQAARAQLAAARTSYASQLRSLQLQVSEAYFQLQQADQTVRINQATLANDWVILAESLDLQNAGLVPRLNGLRRSAIAASDQDTLIQSLADRAVARRQLAVLLNLPPQITPVARDPIRPLARWPLNLEQSLLAAYRGNPELETILATREALLRQRDATAAGLLPKLSLFAAGGFSSSSTSTFDIVASGGGCCGATVIPMLNQNGYDWSMGLTLQWLLFDGGSTANRAEALARRAAASSQGYAAERNTIRLRLETAFFNHEASLAKLAAARRGVSAALEAFRDVKLRYKTGLSSEVDLSDTQRQLVTSLLQRLNATVGVNVTYARLLRELLPVPRDPSTFVMPQLSLDGEKPF
;
A
#
# COMPACT_ATOMS: atom_id res chain seq x y z
N MET A 1 -22.02 42.89 38.58
CA MET A 1 -22.23 43.39 37.22
C MET A 1 -21.71 42.28 36.30
N GLY A 2 -22.44 41.31 35.78
CA GLY A 2 -23.70 41.38 35.05
C GLY A 2 -23.41 41.18 33.54
N ARG A 3 -23.60 39.93 33.05
CA ARG A 3 -23.97 39.48 31.69
C ARG A 3 -23.61 38.01 31.59
N GLY A 4 -24.47 37.00 31.66
CA GLY A 4 -25.74 36.81 30.96
C GLY A 4 -25.50 36.10 29.64
N GLY A 5 -25.04 34.79 29.66
CA GLY A 5 -24.85 33.98 28.48
C GLY A 5 -26.05 33.01 28.30
N ARG A 6 -26.87 33.22 27.26
CA ARG A 6 -28.03 32.42 26.89
C ARG A 6 -27.59 31.05 26.38
N TRP A 7 -27.93 29.99 27.11
CA TRP A 7 -27.87 28.61 26.62
C TRP A 7 -29.04 28.34 25.65
N ARG A 8 -28.71 28.00 24.42
CA ARG A 8 -29.68 27.65 23.38
C ARG A 8 -30.39 26.34 23.73
N ARG A 9 -31.66 26.41 24.02
CA ARG A 9 -32.64 25.32 24.01
C ARG A 9 -32.87 24.88 22.56
N GLY A 10 -32.15 23.88 22.10
CA GLY A 10 -32.28 23.46 20.69
C GLY A 10 -32.10 21.97 20.41
N ARG A 11 -31.82 21.13 21.42
CA ARG A 11 -31.50 19.70 21.19
C ARG A 11 -32.52 18.68 21.70
N TRP A 12 -33.59 19.09 22.33
CA TRP A 12 -34.59 18.14 22.89
C TRP A 12 -35.79 17.84 21.98
N ARG A 13 -35.92 18.45 20.82
CA ARG A 13 -37.03 18.20 19.89
C ARG A 13 -36.78 17.02 18.91
N ARG A 14 -35.60 16.42 18.86
CA ARG A 14 -35.33 15.24 17.98
C ARG A 14 -35.46 13.88 18.67
N ALA A 15 -35.50 13.82 19.99
CA ALA A 15 -35.72 12.56 20.73
C ALA A 15 -37.20 12.15 20.84
N ALA A 16 -38.14 13.07 20.68
CA ALA A 16 -39.56 12.78 20.76
C ALA A 16 -40.17 12.26 19.44
N ALA A 17 -39.48 12.37 18.31
CA ALA A 17 -39.95 11.88 17.00
C ALA A 17 -39.67 10.38 16.77
N LEU A 18 -38.84 9.74 17.56
CA LEU A 18 -38.53 8.29 17.44
C LEU A 18 -39.46 7.41 18.23
N LEU A 19 -40.23 7.94 19.19
CA LEU A 19 -41.27 7.20 19.94
C LEU A 19 -42.62 7.16 19.24
N GLY A 20 -42.83 7.89 18.17
CA GLY A 20 -44.09 7.92 17.38
C GLY A 20 -44.19 6.83 16.30
N LEU A 21 -43.09 6.20 15.92
CA LEU A 21 -43.04 5.23 14.82
C LEU A 21 -43.31 3.76 15.23
N PHE A 22 -43.37 3.48 16.54
CA PHE A 22 -43.66 2.13 17.03
C PHE A 22 -45.15 1.78 17.16
N ARG A 23 -46.04 2.67 16.75
CA ARG A 23 -47.51 2.45 16.90
C ARG A 23 -48.21 1.95 15.62
N ALA A 24 -47.50 1.69 14.55
CA ALA A 24 -48.05 1.38 13.22
C ALA A 24 -47.73 -0.03 12.69
N LEU A 25 -47.16 -0.94 13.48
CA LEU A 25 -46.79 -2.29 13.01
C LEU A 25 -47.36 -3.39 13.88
N VAL A 26 -48.68 -3.41 14.07
CA VAL A 26 -49.42 -4.60 14.55
C VAL A 26 -50.42 -4.97 13.48
N PRO A 27 -50.25 -6.06 12.72
CA PRO A 27 -51.31 -6.56 11.83
C PRO A 27 -52.38 -7.29 12.66
N ARG A 28 -53.63 -6.89 12.45
CA ARG A 28 -54.85 -7.56 12.96
C ARG A 28 -55.03 -8.91 12.23
N PRO A 29 -55.48 -9.96 12.91
CA PRO A 29 -55.80 -11.23 12.26
C PRO A 29 -57.09 -11.11 11.46
N ALA A 30 -57.05 -11.46 10.18
CA ALA A 30 -58.23 -11.65 9.34
C ALA A 30 -58.68 -13.11 9.39
N LEU A 31 -59.97 -13.28 9.66
CA LEU A 31 -60.69 -14.54 9.68
C LEU A 31 -60.97 -15.06 8.27
N ALA A 32 -60.90 -16.38 8.15
CA ALA A 32 -61.71 -17.29 7.33
C ALA A 32 -61.60 -17.30 5.80
N GLY A 33 -61.39 -18.51 5.30
CA GLY A 33 -61.60 -18.89 3.92
C GLY A 33 -61.13 -20.31 3.64
N THR A 34 -62.04 -21.26 3.83
CA THR A 34 -61.88 -22.68 3.47
C THR A 34 -61.81 -22.88 1.96
N SER A 35 -60.86 -23.66 1.45
CA SER A 35 -61.10 -24.51 0.27
C SER A 35 -60.06 -25.64 0.19
N GLU A 36 -60.63 -26.82 -0.01
CA GLU A 36 -60.02 -28.13 -0.17
C GLU A 36 -59.09 -28.23 -1.40
N GLY A 37 -58.00 -28.98 -1.27
CA GLY A 37 -57.15 -29.35 -2.39
C GLY A 37 -56.16 -30.47 -2.02
N ARG A 38 -56.43 -31.68 -2.52
CA ARG A 38 -55.74 -32.95 -2.27
C ARG A 38 -54.23 -32.94 -2.56
N PRO A 39 -53.45 -33.77 -1.89
CA PRO A 39 -51.99 -33.87 -2.10
C PRO A 39 -51.62 -34.81 -3.27
N ARG A 40 -50.68 -34.39 -4.07
CA ARG A 40 -49.99 -35.25 -5.03
C ARG A 40 -48.71 -35.85 -4.38
N GLN A 41 -48.67 -37.17 -4.35
CA GLN A 41 -47.49 -37.96 -4.00
C GLN A 41 -46.40 -37.82 -5.09
N VAL A 42 -45.18 -37.60 -4.66
CA VAL A 42 -43.98 -37.81 -5.49
C VAL A 42 -43.02 -38.70 -4.71
N ARG A 43 -42.69 -39.85 -5.31
CA ARG A 43 -41.79 -40.87 -4.79
C ARG A 43 -40.32 -40.38 -4.84
N PRO A 44 -39.44 -40.82 -3.94
CA PRO A 44 -38.01 -40.59 -4.02
C PRO A 44 -37.33 -41.76 -4.75
N SER A 45 -36.41 -41.43 -5.66
CA SER A 45 -35.44 -42.37 -6.21
C SER A 45 -34.05 -41.74 -6.15
N GLY A 46 -33.08 -42.46 -5.59
CA GLY A 46 -31.69 -42.10 -5.78
C GLY A 46 -30.77 -42.35 -4.56
N ARG A 47 -30.26 -43.58 -4.48
CA ARG A 47 -29.14 -43.96 -3.64
C ARG A 47 -27.87 -43.28 -4.16
N VAL A 48 -27.09 -42.64 -3.29
CA VAL A 48 -25.68 -42.31 -3.54
C VAL A 48 -24.87 -42.81 -2.34
N GLY A 49 -23.85 -43.60 -2.64
CA GLY A 49 -23.04 -44.33 -1.69
C GLY A 49 -22.00 -43.48 -0.95
N TRP A 50 -21.67 -43.96 0.20
CA TRP A 50 -20.61 -43.49 1.05
C TRP A 50 -19.27 -43.99 0.56
N GLY A 51 -18.37 -43.08 0.18
CA GLY A 51 -16.96 -43.35 -0.10
C GLY A 51 -16.11 -43.03 1.11
N VAL A 52 -15.33 -44.02 1.50
CA VAL A 52 -14.39 -44.10 2.61
C VAL A 52 -13.25 -43.11 2.41
N ALA A 53 -12.85 -42.41 3.48
CA ALA A 53 -11.64 -41.59 3.56
C ALA A 53 -10.39 -42.49 3.73
N PRO A 54 -9.25 -42.12 3.15
CA PRO A 54 -7.98 -42.72 3.51
C PRO A 54 -7.11 -41.83 4.39
N ASP A 55 -6.47 -42.51 5.32
CA ASP A 55 -5.43 -42.24 6.26
C ASP A 55 -4.42 -41.11 5.94
N LEU A 56 -4.13 -40.35 7.00
CA LEU A 56 -2.97 -39.46 7.14
C LEU A 56 -1.77 -40.29 7.65
N GLY A 57 -0.76 -40.49 6.83
CA GLY A 57 0.55 -41.02 7.22
C GLY A 57 1.59 -39.87 7.35
N PRO A 58 2.69 -40.09 8.10
CA PRO A 58 3.47 -39.01 8.71
C PRO A 58 4.56 -38.41 7.81
N LEU A 59 4.77 -37.11 8.00
CA LEU A 59 5.87 -36.29 7.48
C LEU A 59 7.25 -36.87 7.85
N ARG A 60 8.08 -37.15 6.88
CA ARG A 60 9.52 -37.36 7.03
C ARG A 60 10.28 -36.15 6.45
N PHE A 61 11.07 -35.54 7.32
CA PHE A 61 12.17 -34.64 7.01
C PHE A 61 13.23 -35.31 6.11
N LEU A 62 13.65 -34.63 5.06
CA LEU A 62 14.92 -34.83 4.35
C LEU A 62 15.36 -33.43 3.89
N GLY A 63 16.43 -32.85 4.37
CA GLY A 63 17.77 -33.28 4.09
C GLY A 63 18.36 -32.30 3.08
N LEU A 64 18.97 -31.22 3.61
CA LEU A 64 19.75 -30.20 2.90
C LEU A 64 20.95 -30.88 2.23
N VAL A 65 21.07 -30.82 0.92
CA VAL A 65 22.32 -31.15 0.21
C VAL A 65 22.93 -29.87 -0.34
N VAL A 66 24.02 -29.47 0.29
CA VAL A 66 24.98 -28.51 -0.20
C VAL A 66 25.82 -29.20 -1.27
N LEU A 67 25.83 -28.69 -2.49
CA LEU A 67 26.78 -29.11 -3.52
C LEU A 67 27.79 -27.99 -3.78
N GLY A 68 29.01 -28.36 -3.55
CA GLY A 68 30.19 -27.53 -3.56
C GLY A 68 30.58 -27.02 -4.95
N ALA A 69 31.21 -25.87 -4.91
CA ALA A 69 31.89 -25.24 -6.01
C ALA A 69 33.13 -26.06 -6.43
N THR A 70 33.20 -26.42 -7.69
CA THR A 70 34.43 -26.92 -8.30
C THR A 70 35.23 -25.76 -8.85
N LEU A 71 36.38 -25.55 -8.27
CA LEU A 71 37.47 -24.67 -8.72
C LEU A 71 38.01 -25.15 -10.08
N GLY A 72 38.02 -24.27 -11.08
CA GLY A 72 38.80 -24.44 -12.30
C GLY A 72 40.27 -24.10 -12.07
N PRO A 73 41.19 -24.63 -12.88
CA PRO A 73 42.62 -24.55 -12.64
C PRO A 73 43.24 -23.16 -12.96
N PRO A 74 44.38 -22.83 -12.37
CA PRO A 74 45.01 -21.53 -12.51
C PRO A 74 45.68 -21.34 -13.88
N LEU A 75 45.53 -20.14 -14.43
CA LEU A 75 46.26 -19.67 -15.60
C LEU A 75 47.75 -19.61 -15.30
N ALA A 76 48.53 -20.40 -16.03
CA ALA A 76 49.97 -20.37 -16.02
C ALA A 76 50.49 -19.07 -16.68
N CYS A 77 51.29 -18.30 -15.94
CA CYS A 77 52.07 -17.22 -16.49
C CYS A 77 53.15 -17.78 -17.43
N ALA A 78 53.01 -17.50 -18.71
CA ALA A 78 54.11 -17.72 -19.67
C ALA A 78 55.08 -16.55 -19.61
N GLN A 79 56.31 -16.86 -19.20
CA GLN A 79 57.47 -15.95 -19.30
C GLN A 79 57.82 -15.69 -20.77
N VAL A 80 57.85 -14.43 -21.13
CA VAL A 80 58.34 -13.96 -22.43
C VAL A 80 59.86 -13.85 -22.35
N GLY A 81 60.55 -14.74 -23.05
CA GLY A 81 61.99 -14.61 -23.35
C GLY A 81 62.22 -13.74 -24.60
N PRO A 82 63.30 -12.97 -24.68
CA PRO A 82 63.55 -12.09 -25.82
C PRO A 82 64.27 -12.85 -26.94
N GLY A 83 63.75 -12.77 -28.15
CA GLY A 83 64.54 -13.10 -29.36
C GLY A 83 63.73 -13.75 -30.47
N GLY A 84 63.52 -13.03 -31.55
CA GLY A 84 63.00 -13.60 -32.79
C GLY A 84 62.34 -12.57 -33.70
N GLN A 85 63.16 -11.87 -34.50
CA GLN A 85 62.67 -11.17 -35.69
C GLN A 85 62.17 -12.21 -36.70
N GLY A 86 60.84 -12.30 -36.90
CA GLY A 86 60.18 -13.22 -37.83
C GLY A 86 58.81 -12.74 -38.23
N SER A 87 58.72 -12.17 -39.42
CA SER A 87 57.58 -12.06 -40.32
C SER A 87 56.23 -11.48 -39.81
N ALA A 88 56.05 -10.21 -40.03
CA ALA A 88 54.77 -9.50 -39.92
C ALA A 88 53.65 -9.99 -40.89
N SER A 89 53.91 -11.02 -41.69
CA SER A 89 52.96 -11.57 -42.68
C SER A 89 52.12 -12.75 -42.13
N ALA A 90 52.50 -13.38 -41.03
CA ALA A 90 51.75 -14.51 -40.44
C ALA A 90 50.62 -14.06 -39.51
N ASP A 91 50.76 -12.89 -38.89
CA ASP A 91 49.74 -12.35 -37.97
C ASP A 91 48.50 -11.79 -38.69
N THR A 92 48.69 -11.22 -39.90
CA THR A 92 47.54 -10.70 -40.70
C THR A 92 46.61 -11.82 -41.17
N ALA A 93 47.15 -12.98 -41.54
CA ALA A 93 46.34 -14.12 -41.95
C ALA A 93 45.61 -14.81 -40.77
N GLY A 94 46.15 -14.67 -39.55
CA GLY A 94 45.50 -15.08 -38.31
C GLY A 94 44.36 -14.15 -37.93
N LEU A 95 44.57 -12.87 -38.07
CA LEU A 95 43.58 -11.83 -37.81
C LEU A 95 42.43 -11.92 -38.81
N GLU A 96 42.71 -12.12 -40.07
CA GLU A 96 41.73 -12.25 -41.13
C GLU A 96 40.84 -13.50 -40.95
N ARG A 97 41.41 -14.62 -40.51
CA ARG A 97 40.65 -15.80 -40.13
C ARG A 97 39.73 -15.58 -38.91
N SER A 98 40.20 -14.87 -37.91
CA SER A 98 39.38 -14.53 -36.75
C SER A 98 38.23 -13.57 -37.09
N TRP A 99 38.44 -12.65 -38.03
CA TRP A 99 37.36 -11.79 -38.54
C TRP A 99 36.32 -12.55 -39.37
N GLN A 100 36.77 -13.50 -40.21
CA GLN A 100 35.86 -14.36 -40.98
C GLN A 100 35.04 -15.28 -40.07
N GLU A 101 35.65 -15.81 -39.01
CA GLU A 101 34.95 -16.60 -37.99
C GLU A 101 33.94 -15.78 -37.23
N LEU A 102 34.30 -14.54 -36.82
CA LEU A 102 33.37 -13.62 -36.16
C LEU A 102 32.20 -13.23 -37.07
N ASP A 103 32.48 -12.95 -38.35
CA ASP A 103 31.44 -12.61 -39.33
C ASP A 103 30.51 -13.80 -39.61
N HIS A 104 31.04 -15.02 -39.62
CA HIS A 104 30.27 -16.24 -39.71
C HIS A 104 29.38 -16.45 -38.47
N GLN A 105 29.89 -16.20 -37.26
CA GLN A 105 29.14 -16.30 -36.01
C GLN A 105 28.05 -15.22 -35.92
N LEU A 106 28.31 -14.00 -36.37
CA LEU A 106 27.32 -12.92 -36.43
C LEU A 106 26.20 -13.22 -37.43
N ARG A 107 26.54 -13.78 -38.62
CA ARG A 107 25.51 -14.22 -39.59
C ARG A 107 24.70 -15.41 -39.08
N ALA A 108 25.31 -16.31 -38.30
CA ALA A 108 24.60 -17.40 -37.65
C ALA A 108 23.66 -16.90 -36.54
N LEU A 109 24.06 -15.86 -35.80
CA LEU A 109 23.20 -15.17 -34.84
C LEU A 109 22.05 -14.40 -35.53
N ASP A 110 22.31 -13.72 -36.63
CA ASP A 110 21.28 -13.04 -37.44
C ASP A 110 20.26 -14.03 -38.05
N ALA A 111 20.71 -15.26 -38.37
CA ALA A 111 19.83 -16.32 -38.84
C ALA A 111 18.97 -16.95 -37.73
N LEU A 112 19.41 -16.85 -36.46
CA LEU A 112 18.65 -17.30 -35.27
C LEU A 112 17.65 -16.26 -34.78
N ILE A 113 17.85 -14.97 -35.11
CA ILE A 113 16.83 -13.94 -34.94
C ILE A 113 15.90 -14.11 -36.14
N PRO A 114 14.69 -14.69 -35.98
CA PRO A 114 13.76 -14.73 -37.10
C PRO A 114 13.61 -13.29 -37.56
N ALA A 115 13.99 -13.01 -38.81
CA ALA A 115 13.57 -11.80 -39.49
C ALA A 115 12.06 -11.77 -39.34
N ASP A 116 11.57 -10.95 -38.44
CA ASP A 116 10.15 -10.84 -38.19
C ASP A 116 9.53 -10.39 -39.52
N PRO A 117 8.83 -11.28 -40.27
CA PRO A 117 8.21 -10.90 -41.50
C PRO A 117 7.04 -10.00 -41.13
N ALA A 118 7.28 -8.70 -41.10
CA ALA A 118 6.38 -7.72 -40.56
C ALA A 118 6.05 -8.10 -39.10
N ALA A 119 6.72 -7.51 -38.13
CA ALA A 119 6.14 -7.32 -36.84
C ALA A 119 4.77 -6.67 -37.10
N LYS A 120 3.76 -7.50 -37.30
CA LYS A 120 2.37 -7.08 -37.21
C LYS A 120 2.33 -6.44 -35.86
N ALA A 121 2.36 -5.11 -35.85
CA ALA A 121 2.17 -4.35 -34.65
C ALA A 121 1.06 -5.08 -33.93
N LEU A 122 1.34 -5.64 -32.74
CA LEU A 122 0.37 -6.40 -31.96
C LEU A 122 -0.88 -5.55 -31.97
N ASP A 123 -1.86 -5.96 -32.80
CA ASP A 123 -3.11 -5.24 -32.92
C ASP A 123 -3.71 -5.31 -31.52
N PRO A 124 -3.86 -4.19 -30.78
CA PRO A 124 -4.43 -4.19 -29.45
C PRO A 124 -5.81 -4.88 -29.39
N ARG A 125 -6.44 -5.10 -30.55
CA ARG A 125 -7.70 -5.85 -30.70
C ARG A 125 -7.55 -7.36 -30.60
N THR A 126 -6.32 -7.89 -30.73
CA THR A 126 -6.04 -9.35 -30.64
C THR A 126 -5.56 -9.78 -29.26
N ILE A 127 -5.32 -8.84 -28.34
CA ILE A 127 -5.09 -9.14 -26.93
C ILE A 127 -6.44 -9.58 -26.36
N PRO A 128 -6.59 -10.85 -25.89
CA PRO A 128 -7.83 -11.28 -25.26
C PRO A 128 -8.13 -10.29 -24.12
N PRO A 129 -9.37 -9.80 -23.99
CA PRO A 129 -9.70 -8.91 -22.89
C PRO A 129 -9.32 -9.60 -21.60
N VAL A 130 -8.53 -8.91 -20.77
CA VAL A 130 -8.23 -9.36 -19.41
C VAL A 130 -9.57 -9.71 -18.79
N PRO A 131 -9.79 -10.94 -18.31
CA PRO A 131 -11.06 -11.31 -17.71
C PRO A 131 -11.31 -10.30 -16.60
N GLN A 132 -12.34 -9.49 -16.76
CA GLN A 132 -12.79 -8.60 -15.71
C GLN A 132 -13.07 -9.50 -14.51
N PRO A 133 -12.48 -9.26 -13.33
CA PRO A 133 -12.89 -9.98 -12.15
C PRO A 133 -14.39 -9.80 -12.05
N LEU A 134 -15.12 -10.91 -12.02
CA LEU A 134 -16.57 -10.96 -11.84
C LEU A 134 -16.92 -10.32 -10.49
N LEU A 135 -16.94 -9.01 -10.45
CA LEU A 135 -17.62 -8.20 -9.45
C LEU A 135 -19.04 -7.88 -9.93
N GLU A 136 -19.65 -8.86 -10.57
CA GLU A 136 -21.11 -8.91 -10.61
C GLU A 136 -21.59 -9.56 -9.32
N ALA A 137 -21.58 -8.78 -8.25
CA ALA A 137 -22.38 -9.05 -7.09
C ALA A 137 -23.86 -8.78 -7.45
N ASN A 138 -24.43 -9.63 -8.27
CA ASN A 138 -25.88 -9.79 -8.35
C ASN A 138 -26.34 -10.67 -7.19
N GLY A 139 -26.04 -10.22 -5.96
CA GLY A 139 -26.72 -10.67 -4.77
C GLY A 139 -27.94 -9.78 -4.56
N PRO A 140 -29.11 -10.33 -4.11
CA PRO A 140 -30.26 -9.51 -3.79
C PRO A 140 -29.85 -8.48 -2.74
N ALA A 141 -30.20 -7.22 -2.99
CA ALA A 141 -29.96 -6.11 -2.11
C ALA A 141 -30.49 -6.45 -0.70
N SER A 142 -29.58 -6.92 0.16
CA SER A 142 -29.89 -7.09 1.56
C SER A 142 -30.04 -5.71 2.18
N SER A 143 -31.19 -5.49 2.69
CA SER A 143 -31.73 -4.37 3.46
C SER A 143 -30.80 -3.38 4.13
N PRO A 144 -31.28 -2.15 4.27
CA PRO A 144 -30.50 -0.99 4.62
C PRO A 144 -30.19 -0.97 6.12
N LEU A 145 -29.15 -1.63 6.52
CA LEU A 145 -28.36 -1.12 7.61
C LEU A 145 -27.64 0.08 7.00
N ASN A 146 -28.07 1.27 7.38
CA ASN A 146 -27.44 2.51 7.00
C ASN A 146 -26.03 2.54 7.63
N PRO A 147 -24.99 1.97 7.00
CA PRO A 147 -23.65 2.22 7.42
C PRO A 147 -23.47 3.69 7.12
N ALA A 148 -23.15 4.47 8.13
CA ALA A 148 -22.74 5.86 7.98
C ALA A 148 -21.87 5.92 6.72
N LYS A 149 -22.39 6.55 5.67
CA LYS A 149 -21.87 6.66 4.30
C LYS A 149 -20.45 6.07 4.17
N LEU A 150 -20.37 4.78 3.86
CA LEU A 150 -19.14 4.22 3.33
C LEU A 150 -18.83 5.10 2.13
N VAL A 151 -17.77 5.88 2.23
CA VAL A 151 -17.24 6.60 1.08
C VAL A 151 -17.00 5.53 0.04
N PRO A 152 -17.73 5.51 -1.09
CA PRO A 152 -17.49 4.50 -2.10
C PRO A 152 -16.01 4.62 -2.45
N ALA A 153 -15.30 3.50 -2.45
CA ALA A 153 -13.93 3.44 -2.95
C ALA A 153 -13.98 4.13 -4.32
N ALA A 154 -13.14 5.17 -4.50
CA ALA A 154 -13.11 5.91 -5.75
C ALA A 154 -13.04 4.90 -6.89
N PRO A 155 -13.93 4.95 -7.87
CA PRO A 155 -13.93 3.97 -8.95
C PRO A 155 -12.54 3.97 -9.56
N LEU A 156 -11.88 2.81 -9.58
CA LEU A 156 -10.65 2.60 -10.33
C LEU A 156 -11.01 2.78 -11.80
N SER A 157 -11.01 4.01 -12.27
CA SER A 157 -11.10 4.32 -13.70
C SER A 157 -9.75 3.94 -14.32
N LEU A 158 -9.59 2.69 -14.70
CA LEU A 158 -8.51 2.30 -15.58
C LEU A 158 -8.72 3.03 -16.92
N PRO A 159 -7.74 3.79 -17.42
CA PRO A 159 -7.88 4.45 -18.70
C PRO A 159 -8.08 3.39 -19.78
N SER A 160 -9.12 3.55 -20.59
CA SER A 160 -9.39 2.65 -21.73
C SER A 160 -8.15 2.60 -22.64
N PRO A 161 -7.69 1.41 -23.09
CA PRO A 161 -6.49 1.25 -23.90
C PRO A 161 -6.58 1.95 -25.27
N THR A 162 -7.76 2.40 -25.70
CA THR A 162 -7.99 3.12 -26.94
C THR A 162 -7.59 4.60 -26.93
N SER A 163 -7.13 5.15 -25.81
CA SER A 163 -6.81 6.58 -25.69
C SER A 163 -5.32 6.93 -25.87
N LEU A 164 -4.54 6.10 -26.55
CA LEU A 164 -3.17 6.44 -27.01
C LEU A 164 -3.18 7.40 -28.21
N GLN A 165 -4.16 8.32 -28.27
CA GLN A 165 -4.11 9.44 -29.21
C GLN A 165 -2.92 10.34 -28.86
N ALA A 166 -2.34 10.97 -29.89
CA ALA A 166 -1.19 11.86 -29.77
C ALA A 166 -1.30 12.78 -28.54
N GLY A 167 -0.47 12.52 -27.53
CA GLY A 167 -0.59 13.15 -26.24
C GLY A 167 -0.31 14.65 -26.33
N SER A 168 -1.06 15.45 -25.60
CA SER A 168 -0.78 16.87 -25.44
C SER A 168 0.54 17.06 -24.68
N VAL A 169 1.39 17.94 -25.17
CA VAL A 169 2.62 18.32 -24.50
C VAL A 169 2.30 19.44 -23.51
N GLN A 170 2.58 19.21 -22.23
CA GLN A 170 2.40 20.21 -21.19
C GLN A 170 3.75 20.69 -20.67
N SER A 171 4.05 21.97 -20.86
CA SER A 171 5.24 22.59 -20.28
C SER A 171 4.99 22.97 -18.83
N LEU A 172 5.81 22.42 -17.91
CA LEU A 172 5.68 22.61 -16.47
C LEU A 172 6.96 23.22 -15.89
N GLY A 173 6.81 24.23 -15.02
CA GLY A 173 7.88 24.65 -14.12
C GLY A 173 7.95 23.73 -12.89
N LEU A 174 9.07 23.76 -12.16
CA LEU A 174 9.26 22.93 -10.95
C LEU A 174 8.16 23.19 -9.90
N GLU A 175 7.80 24.45 -9.64
CA GLU A 175 6.75 24.79 -8.67
C GLU A 175 5.38 24.25 -9.09
N GLN A 176 5.06 24.35 -10.38
CA GLN A 176 3.82 23.79 -10.92
C GLN A 176 3.80 22.26 -10.82
N ALA A 177 4.92 21.60 -11.12
CA ALA A 177 5.04 20.15 -10.98
C ALA A 177 4.84 19.72 -9.52
N LEU A 178 5.42 20.43 -8.57
CA LEU A 178 5.24 20.17 -7.14
C LEU A 178 3.79 20.37 -6.69
N SER A 179 3.13 21.46 -7.11
CA SER A 179 1.73 21.72 -6.77
C SER A 179 0.78 20.64 -7.31
N ILE A 180 0.99 20.19 -8.56
CA ILE A 180 0.24 19.09 -9.16
C ILE A 180 0.48 17.77 -8.40
N ALA A 181 1.74 17.47 -8.06
CA ALA A 181 2.08 16.27 -7.32
C ALA A 181 1.39 16.23 -5.94
N PHE A 182 1.40 17.32 -5.20
CA PHE A 182 0.73 17.38 -3.89
C PHE A 182 -0.79 17.24 -4.00
N ALA A 183 -1.39 17.79 -5.06
CA ALA A 183 -2.83 17.71 -5.26
C ALA A 183 -3.30 16.33 -5.75
N HIS A 184 -2.52 15.68 -6.62
CA HIS A 184 -3.00 14.52 -7.38
C HIS A 184 -2.24 13.22 -7.10
N SER A 185 -1.11 13.24 -6.36
CA SER A 185 -0.35 12.01 -6.07
C SER A 185 -1.19 10.98 -5.33
N ALA A 186 -1.31 9.78 -5.90
CA ALA A 186 -2.03 8.66 -5.30
C ALA A 186 -1.43 8.25 -3.94
N THR A 187 -0.11 8.33 -3.77
CA THR A 187 0.56 8.02 -2.51
C THR A 187 0.20 9.01 -1.40
N ILE A 188 0.09 10.30 -1.72
CA ILE A 188 -0.34 11.33 -0.76
C ILE A 188 -1.81 11.18 -0.42
N GLN A 189 -2.66 10.90 -1.41
CA GLN A 189 -4.08 10.63 -1.17
C GLN A 189 -4.27 9.41 -0.27
N ALA A 190 -3.55 8.31 -0.51
CA ALA A 190 -3.58 7.12 0.34
C ALA A 190 -3.16 7.43 1.79
N GLN A 191 -2.11 8.23 1.98
CA GLN A 191 -1.68 8.64 3.32
C GLN A 191 -2.70 9.58 4.00
N ARG A 192 -3.38 10.42 3.25
CA ARG A 192 -4.47 11.27 3.75
C ARG A 192 -5.63 10.42 4.26
N GLU A 193 -6.03 9.40 3.50
CA GLU A 193 -7.07 8.45 3.93
C GLU A 193 -6.62 7.65 5.17
N GLN A 194 -5.33 7.30 5.28
CA GLN A 194 -4.78 6.66 6.49
C GLN A 194 -4.89 7.58 7.72
N VAL A 195 -4.68 8.88 7.57
CA VAL A 195 -4.92 9.86 8.66
C VAL A 195 -6.40 9.93 9.00
N ALA A 196 -7.29 9.94 8.00
CA ALA A 196 -8.74 9.92 8.19
C ALA A 196 -9.19 8.62 8.90
N ALA A 197 -8.63 7.47 8.54
CA ALA A 197 -8.87 6.20 9.20
C ALA A 197 -8.42 6.23 10.68
N SER A 198 -7.25 6.76 10.96
CA SER A 198 -6.75 6.94 12.34
C SER A 198 -7.63 7.89 13.16
N PHE A 199 -8.19 8.92 12.53
CA PHE A 199 -9.15 9.82 13.17
C PHE A 199 -10.50 9.13 13.45
N ALA A 200 -10.98 8.29 12.52
CA ALA A 200 -12.18 7.46 12.75
C ALA A 200 -11.94 6.46 13.90
N GLN A 201 -10.74 5.85 13.98
CA GLN A 201 -10.35 4.96 15.07
C GLN A 201 -10.34 5.69 16.43
N LEU A 202 -9.86 6.94 16.47
CA LEU A 202 -9.95 7.76 17.68
C LEU A 202 -11.40 8.00 18.10
N ARG A 203 -12.29 8.31 17.14
CA ARG A 203 -13.73 8.46 17.42
C ARG A 203 -14.36 7.16 17.90
N ALA A 204 -13.99 6.03 17.30
CA ALA A 204 -14.42 4.70 17.76
C ALA A 204 -13.98 4.43 19.21
N SER A 205 -12.74 4.78 19.56
CA SER A 205 -12.26 4.66 20.94
C SER A 205 -12.97 5.60 21.90
N GLN A 206 -13.36 6.80 21.46
CA GLN A 206 -14.20 7.71 22.23
C GLN A 206 -15.62 7.18 22.44
N GLY A 207 -16.09 6.28 21.55
CA GLY A 207 -17.36 5.56 21.68
C GLY A 207 -17.43 4.72 22.97
N LEU A 208 -16.30 4.31 23.55
CA LEU A 208 -16.23 3.61 24.84
C LEU A 208 -16.82 4.41 26.02
N TYR A 209 -17.02 5.71 25.88
CA TYR A 209 -17.68 6.55 26.88
C TYR A 209 -19.21 6.53 26.79
N TRP A 210 -19.77 5.88 25.78
CA TRP A 210 -21.20 5.78 25.57
C TRP A 210 -21.71 4.38 25.81
N PRO A 211 -22.97 4.20 26.24
CA PRO A 211 -23.56 2.88 26.36
C PRO A 211 -23.71 2.22 24.99
N THR A 212 -23.61 0.90 24.97
CA THR A 212 -23.93 0.07 23.81
C THR A 212 -25.34 -0.46 23.95
N LEU A 213 -26.13 -0.35 22.89
CA LEU A 213 -27.47 -0.95 22.77
C LEU A 213 -27.43 -1.95 21.61
N SER A 214 -27.75 -3.20 21.91
CA SER A 214 -27.84 -4.26 20.91
C SER A 214 -29.22 -4.89 20.91
N ALA A 215 -29.68 -5.29 19.73
CA ALA A 215 -30.88 -6.11 19.54
C ALA A 215 -30.44 -7.48 19.04
N VAL A 216 -30.91 -8.52 19.69
CA VAL A 216 -30.64 -9.91 19.30
C VAL A 216 -31.98 -10.59 19.07
N ALA A 217 -32.14 -11.21 17.91
CA ALA A 217 -33.29 -12.07 17.60
C ALA A 217 -32.75 -13.44 17.17
N SER A 218 -33.33 -14.49 17.73
CA SER A 218 -32.96 -15.86 17.37
C SER A 218 -34.17 -16.73 17.23
N GLY A 219 -34.10 -17.69 16.35
CA GLY A 219 -35.07 -18.75 16.18
C GLY A 219 -34.34 -20.09 16.06
N SER A 220 -34.85 -21.09 16.73
CA SER A 220 -34.33 -22.45 16.61
C SER A 220 -35.48 -23.46 16.50
N SER A 221 -35.22 -24.51 15.74
CA SER A 221 -36.09 -25.69 15.64
C SER A 221 -35.19 -26.89 15.83
N GLY A 222 -35.57 -27.76 16.75
CA GLY A 222 -34.80 -28.95 17.08
C GLY A 222 -35.69 -30.15 17.36
N GLN A 223 -35.12 -31.33 17.22
CA GLN A 223 -35.73 -32.59 17.64
C GLN A 223 -34.80 -33.26 18.66
N SER A 224 -35.37 -33.68 19.77
CA SER A 224 -34.67 -34.41 20.79
C SER A 224 -35.43 -35.68 21.21
N GLY A 225 -34.69 -36.76 21.36
CA GLY A 225 -35.22 -38.00 21.96
C GLY A 225 -34.77 -38.08 23.44
N SER A 226 -35.66 -38.30 24.35
CA SER A 226 -35.35 -38.48 25.76
C SER A 226 -36.10 -39.65 26.37
N SER A 227 -35.49 -40.33 27.35
CA SER A 227 -36.12 -41.35 28.16
C SER A 227 -36.38 -40.81 29.57
N LEU A 228 -37.61 -40.86 30.01
CA LEU A 228 -38.00 -40.52 31.38
C LEU A 228 -38.40 -41.82 32.12
N TYR A 229 -37.76 -42.07 33.23
CA TYR A 229 -38.05 -43.21 34.10
C TYR A 229 -38.60 -42.76 35.44
N ALA A 230 -39.76 -43.29 35.87
CA ALA A 230 -40.33 -43.04 37.16
C ALA A 230 -40.06 -44.25 38.07
N PRO A 231 -39.19 -44.14 39.12
CA PRO A 231 -38.86 -45.24 39.98
C PRO A 231 -40.04 -45.75 40.81
N VAL A 232 -40.02 -47.02 41.16
CA VAL A 232 -41.01 -47.63 42.06
C VAL A 232 -40.82 -47.08 43.47
N GLY A 233 -41.86 -46.48 43.99
CA GLY A 233 -41.90 -46.05 45.40
C GLY A 233 -41.49 -44.58 45.64
N ASN A 234 -42.29 -43.93 46.42
CA ASN A 234 -42.07 -42.68 47.17
C ASN A 234 -41.87 -41.34 46.47
N THR A 235 -41.92 -41.23 45.25
CA THR A 235 -42.10 -39.92 44.65
C THR A 235 -43.55 -39.66 44.33
N GLN A 236 -44.35 -39.46 45.34
CA GLN A 236 -45.57 -38.70 45.19
C GLN A 236 -45.16 -37.26 44.84
N LEU A 237 -44.98 -36.97 43.58
CA LEU A 237 -45.01 -35.61 43.10
C LEU A 237 -46.44 -35.12 43.31
N GLY A 238 -46.70 -34.61 44.47
CA GLY A 238 -47.67 -33.65 44.94
C GLY A 238 -49.06 -33.55 44.30
N PHE A 239 -49.59 -34.61 43.73
CA PHE A 239 -50.95 -34.62 43.24
C PHE A 239 -51.87 -35.07 44.37
N GLY A 240 -52.44 -34.09 45.04
CA GLY A 240 -53.52 -34.35 46.01
C GLY A 240 -54.72 -35.01 45.31
N PRO A 241 -55.65 -35.59 46.09
CA PRO A 241 -56.80 -36.35 45.55
C PRO A 241 -57.73 -35.57 44.61
N ASN A 242 -57.51 -34.28 44.40
CA ASN A 242 -58.30 -33.38 43.53
C ASN A 242 -57.54 -32.83 42.31
N PHE A 243 -56.42 -33.41 41.96
CA PHE A 243 -55.67 -32.93 40.82
C PHE A 243 -56.30 -33.45 39.50
N ALA A 244 -56.96 -32.59 38.80
CA ALA A 244 -57.40 -32.86 37.42
C ALA A 244 -56.21 -32.78 36.48
N MET A 245 -55.89 -33.85 35.77
CA MET A 245 -54.88 -33.82 34.72
C MET A 245 -55.23 -32.82 33.62
N PRO A 246 -54.30 -31.97 33.19
CA PRO A 246 -54.55 -31.10 32.05
C PRO A 246 -55.00 -31.92 30.83
N LEU A 247 -55.93 -31.37 30.03
CA LEU A 247 -56.40 -32.05 28.83
C LEU A 247 -55.22 -32.35 27.88
N GLY A 248 -55.01 -33.64 27.52
CA GLY A 248 -53.91 -34.08 26.65
C GLY A 248 -52.62 -34.43 27.40
N ALA A 249 -52.61 -34.40 28.75
CA ALA A 249 -51.44 -34.86 29.52
C ALA A 249 -51.36 -36.40 29.56
N LEU A 250 -50.13 -36.92 29.57
CA LEU A 250 -49.84 -38.34 29.70
C LEU A 250 -49.14 -38.58 31.05
N ALA A 251 -49.56 -39.64 31.74
CA ALA A 251 -48.94 -40.04 33.00
C ALA A 251 -47.82 -41.06 32.75
N VAL A 252 -46.70 -40.89 33.43
CA VAL A 252 -45.60 -41.86 33.42
C VAL A 252 -45.90 -42.90 34.50
N PRO A 253 -45.97 -44.21 34.17
CA PRO A 253 -46.24 -45.26 35.13
C PRO A 253 -45.11 -45.34 36.21
N THR A 254 -45.49 -45.58 37.46
CA THR A 254 -44.53 -45.82 38.54
C THR A 254 -43.83 -47.16 38.30
N GLY A 255 -42.48 -47.17 38.33
CA GLY A 255 -41.68 -48.33 37.97
C GLY A 255 -41.61 -48.59 36.46
N GLY A 256 -41.94 -47.58 35.68
CA GLY A 256 -41.92 -47.61 34.23
C GLY A 256 -41.07 -46.52 33.61
N GLY A 257 -40.85 -46.64 32.29
CA GLY A 257 -40.15 -45.65 31.47
C GLY A 257 -41.03 -45.17 30.35
N VAL A 258 -40.82 -43.94 29.91
CA VAL A 258 -41.42 -43.35 28.70
C VAL A 258 -40.30 -42.83 27.84
N TYR A 259 -40.29 -43.24 26.58
CA TYR A 259 -39.48 -42.62 25.54
C TYR A 259 -40.30 -41.50 24.90
N LEU A 260 -39.69 -40.33 24.82
CA LEU A 260 -40.30 -39.11 24.27
C LEU A 260 -39.48 -38.61 23.10
N ASN A 261 -40.13 -38.46 21.95
CA ASN A 261 -39.56 -37.76 20.81
C ASN A 261 -40.19 -36.39 20.74
N THR A 262 -39.40 -35.34 20.97
CA THR A 262 -39.86 -33.99 21.19
C THR A 262 -39.33 -33.07 20.11
N TYR A 263 -40.21 -32.28 19.52
CA TYR A 263 -39.86 -31.17 18.64
C TYR A 263 -40.02 -29.86 19.41
N ASP A 264 -38.88 -29.13 19.48
CA ASP A 264 -38.81 -27.84 20.13
C ASP A 264 -38.61 -26.74 19.10
N ASN A 265 -39.56 -25.81 19.05
CA ASN A 265 -39.44 -24.59 18.25
C ASN A 265 -39.37 -23.42 19.23
N SER A 266 -38.37 -22.58 19.09
CA SER A 266 -38.24 -21.38 19.91
C SER A 266 -37.89 -20.17 19.09
N ALA A 267 -38.46 -19.05 19.46
CA ALA A 267 -38.14 -17.74 18.93
C ALA A 267 -37.93 -16.76 20.09
N SER A 268 -36.90 -15.96 20.04
CA SER A 268 -36.67 -14.91 21.04
C SER A 268 -36.18 -13.63 20.39
N ALA A 269 -36.53 -12.51 20.97
CA ALA A 269 -36.06 -11.19 20.60
C ALA A 269 -35.75 -10.42 21.90
N SER A 270 -34.56 -9.87 22.01
CA SER A 270 -34.15 -9.10 23.19
C SER A 270 -33.39 -7.84 22.82
N LEU A 271 -33.55 -6.81 23.63
CA LEU A 271 -32.74 -5.59 23.63
C LEU A 271 -31.82 -5.63 24.84
N GLN A 272 -30.54 -5.34 24.61
CA GLN A 272 -29.54 -5.36 25.67
C GLN A 272 -28.78 -4.02 25.66
N LEU A 273 -28.77 -3.34 26.80
CA LEU A 273 -28.00 -2.15 27.10
C LEU A 273 -26.81 -2.54 27.97
N SER A 274 -25.60 -2.15 27.58
CA SER A 274 -24.41 -2.31 28.40
C SER A 274 -23.63 -0.99 28.47
N TYR A 275 -23.26 -0.59 29.69
CA TYR A 275 -22.50 0.63 29.93
C TYR A 275 -21.46 0.40 31.04
N ALA A 276 -20.20 0.55 30.71
CA ALA A 276 -19.14 0.51 31.71
C ALA A 276 -19.12 1.83 32.50
N LEU A 277 -19.55 1.80 33.77
CA LEU A 277 -19.53 2.94 34.68
C LEU A 277 -18.11 3.30 35.06
N VAL A 278 -17.33 2.27 35.51
CA VAL A 278 -15.92 2.39 35.86
C VAL A 278 -15.12 1.44 35.01
N ASP A 279 -14.22 1.98 34.21
CA ASP A 279 -13.29 1.23 33.36
C ASP A 279 -11.97 2.00 33.30
N PHE A 280 -10.97 1.55 34.01
CA PHE A 280 -9.65 2.19 34.09
C PHE A 280 -8.87 2.10 32.75
N GLY A 281 -9.22 1.15 31.88
CA GLY A 281 -8.61 0.99 30.55
C GLY A 281 -9.13 1.96 29.51
N ARG A 282 -10.28 2.60 29.72
CA ARG A 282 -10.94 3.49 28.75
C ARG A 282 -10.09 4.70 28.41
N ASN A 283 -9.62 5.44 29.41
CA ASN A 283 -8.83 6.65 29.20
C ASN A 283 -7.48 6.36 28.53
N PRO A 284 -6.67 5.38 28.97
CA PRO A 284 -5.45 5.00 28.24
C PRO A 284 -5.71 4.54 26.81
N SER A 285 -6.80 3.83 26.53
CA SER A 285 -7.16 3.40 25.17
C SER A 285 -7.44 4.59 24.25
N VAL A 286 -8.17 5.60 24.73
CA VAL A 286 -8.41 6.83 23.96
C VAL A 286 -7.12 7.63 23.76
N GLN A 287 -6.24 7.69 24.77
CA GLN A 287 -4.94 8.36 24.65
C GLN A 287 -4.03 7.61 23.67
N ALA A 288 -4.05 6.28 23.66
CA ALA A 288 -3.32 5.48 22.67
C ALA A 288 -3.78 5.79 21.23
N ALA A 289 -5.10 5.82 21.00
CA ALA A 289 -5.66 6.17 19.70
C ALA A 289 -5.34 7.62 19.28
N ARG A 290 -5.27 8.55 20.23
CA ARG A 290 -4.85 9.94 19.99
C ARG A 290 -3.37 10.01 19.58
N ALA A 291 -2.50 9.26 20.25
CA ALA A 291 -1.08 9.18 19.89
C ALA A 291 -0.87 8.50 18.53
N GLN A 292 -1.67 7.48 18.20
CA GLN A 292 -1.67 6.87 16.86
C GLN A 292 -2.08 7.85 15.76
N LEU A 293 -3.09 8.70 16.01
CA LEU A 293 -3.46 9.77 15.09
C LEU A 293 -2.33 10.80 14.92
N ALA A 294 -1.63 11.15 16.00
CA ALA A 294 -0.45 12.02 15.91
C ALA A 294 0.65 11.38 15.05
N ALA A 295 0.95 10.09 15.25
CA ALA A 295 1.92 9.36 14.43
C ALA A 295 1.51 9.31 12.95
N ALA A 296 0.24 9.10 12.64
CA ALA A 296 -0.26 9.11 11.27
C ALA A 296 -0.11 10.48 10.61
N ARG A 297 -0.34 11.59 11.34
CA ARG A 297 -0.15 12.96 10.84
C ARG A 297 1.31 13.28 10.56
N THR A 298 2.22 12.89 11.43
CA THR A 298 3.65 13.12 11.24
C THR A 298 4.22 12.22 10.14
N SER A 299 3.72 10.99 10.00
CA SER A 299 4.03 10.12 8.86
C SER A 299 3.57 10.72 7.53
N TYR A 300 2.36 11.29 7.48
CA TYR A 300 1.89 12.04 6.30
C TYR A 300 2.81 13.23 5.96
N ALA A 301 3.26 13.96 6.98
CA ALA A 301 4.21 15.07 6.81
C ALA A 301 5.57 14.60 6.25
N SER A 302 6.08 13.45 6.72
CA SER A 302 7.30 12.83 6.18
C SER A 302 7.12 12.42 4.71
N GLN A 303 5.96 11.87 4.36
CA GLN A 303 5.67 11.46 2.98
C GLN A 303 5.58 12.66 2.02
N LEU A 304 5.04 13.80 2.47
CA LEU A 304 5.05 15.04 1.68
C LEU A 304 6.48 15.50 1.35
N ARG A 305 7.40 15.46 2.33
CA ARG A 305 8.83 15.79 2.10
C ARG A 305 9.49 14.81 1.13
N SER A 306 9.18 13.52 1.26
CA SER A 306 9.71 12.49 0.37
C SER A 306 9.23 12.69 -1.07
N LEU A 307 7.94 12.98 -1.27
CA LEU A 307 7.38 13.28 -2.59
C LEU A 307 8.01 14.53 -3.20
N GLN A 308 8.18 15.59 -2.40
CA GLN A 308 8.85 16.82 -2.84
C GLN A 308 10.24 16.54 -3.41
N LEU A 309 11.05 15.74 -2.71
CA LEU A 309 12.38 15.35 -3.19
C LEU A 309 12.28 14.53 -4.48
N GLN A 310 11.42 13.51 -4.51
CA GLN A 310 11.26 12.64 -5.68
C GLN A 310 10.85 13.43 -6.94
N VAL A 311 9.91 14.36 -6.80
CA VAL A 311 9.47 15.21 -7.92
C VAL A 311 10.58 16.14 -8.36
N SER A 312 11.33 16.75 -7.43
CA SER A 312 12.45 17.63 -7.75
C SER A 312 13.57 16.86 -8.47
N GLU A 313 13.92 15.67 -7.99
CA GLU A 313 14.93 14.81 -8.65
C GLU A 313 14.49 14.41 -10.06
N ALA A 314 13.24 13.94 -10.21
CA ALA A 314 12.70 13.56 -11.52
C ALA A 314 12.62 14.76 -12.50
N TYR A 315 12.30 15.95 -12.00
CA TYR A 315 12.30 17.16 -12.80
C TYR A 315 13.69 17.55 -13.30
N PHE A 316 14.70 17.50 -12.42
CA PHE A 316 16.09 17.77 -12.79
C PHE A 316 16.67 16.70 -13.72
N GLN A 317 16.29 15.44 -13.55
CA GLN A 317 16.63 14.35 -14.46
C GLN A 317 15.99 14.56 -15.84
N LEU A 318 14.74 15.04 -15.90
CA LEU A 318 14.10 15.41 -17.18
C LEU A 318 14.85 16.55 -17.87
N GLN A 319 15.23 17.61 -17.13
CA GLN A 319 16.05 18.69 -17.67
C GLN A 319 17.40 18.18 -18.19
N GLN A 320 18.03 17.24 -17.48
CA GLN A 320 19.27 16.59 -17.91
C GLN A 320 19.08 15.84 -19.22
N ALA A 321 18.03 15.01 -19.31
CA ALA A 321 17.74 14.23 -20.50
C ALA A 321 17.44 15.13 -21.73
N ASP A 322 16.66 16.19 -21.54
CA ASP A 322 16.38 17.17 -22.60
C ASP A 322 17.67 17.85 -23.10
N GLN A 323 18.62 18.22 -22.23
CA GLN A 323 19.88 18.81 -22.62
C GLN A 323 20.84 17.80 -23.25
N THR A 324 20.86 16.55 -22.77
CA THR A 324 21.66 15.47 -23.38
C THR A 324 21.22 15.23 -24.83
N VAL A 325 19.91 15.17 -25.09
CA VAL A 325 19.41 15.09 -26.47
C VAL A 325 19.88 16.25 -27.33
N ARG A 326 19.85 17.50 -26.82
CA ARG A 326 20.34 18.67 -27.56
C ARG A 326 21.83 18.60 -27.87
N ILE A 327 22.64 18.13 -26.90
CA ILE A 327 24.08 17.95 -27.12
C ILE A 327 24.31 16.91 -28.21
N ASN A 328 23.65 15.74 -28.13
CA ASN A 328 23.82 14.66 -29.10
C ASN A 328 23.28 15.04 -30.50
N GLN A 329 22.18 15.81 -30.58
CA GLN A 329 21.68 16.35 -31.84
C GLN A 329 22.71 17.29 -32.48
N ALA A 330 23.29 18.19 -31.69
CA ALA A 330 24.31 19.13 -32.20
C ALA A 330 25.61 18.38 -32.61
N THR A 331 25.97 17.33 -31.88
CA THR A 331 27.12 16.48 -32.23
C THR A 331 26.89 15.79 -33.57
N LEU A 332 25.77 15.08 -33.72
CA LEU A 332 25.43 14.39 -34.95
C LEU A 332 25.31 15.36 -36.15
N ALA A 333 24.71 16.53 -35.94
CA ALA A 333 24.65 17.57 -37.02
C ALA A 333 26.06 18.02 -37.44
N ASN A 334 26.98 18.20 -36.49
CA ASN A 334 28.38 18.51 -36.79
C ASN A 334 29.09 17.35 -37.51
N ASP A 335 28.81 16.10 -37.15
CA ASP A 335 29.38 14.91 -37.81
C ASP A 335 28.95 14.79 -39.26
N TRP A 336 27.69 15.08 -39.57
CA TRP A 336 27.23 15.12 -40.96
C TRP A 336 27.95 16.17 -41.78
N VAL A 337 28.23 17.34 -41.20
CA VAL A 337 29.01 18.40 -41.89
C VAL A 337 30.45 17.93 -42.12
N ILE A 338 31.10 17.34 -41.11
CA ILE A 338 32.48 16.86 -41.25
C ILE A 338 32.57 15.68 -42.24
N LEU A 339 31.57 14.79 -42.22
CA LEU A 339 31.51 13.67 -43.16
C LEU A 339 31.39 14.18 -44.60
N ALA A 340 30.52 15.16 -44.87
CA ALA A 340 30.42 15.78 -46.20
C ALA A 340 31.74 16.42 -46.62
N GLU A 341 32.37 17.23 -45.77
CA GLU A 341 33.70 17.82 -46.00
C GLU A 341 34.77 16.74 -46.30
N SER A 342 34.77 15.61 -45.54
CA SER A 342 35.70 14.50 -45.76
C SER A 342 35.49 13.76 -47.08
N LEU A 343 34.24 13.60 -47.51
CA LEU A 343 33.92 12.99 -48.79
C LEU A 343 34.30 13.91 -49.98
N ASP A 344 34.14 15.22 -49.84
CA ASP A 344 34.53 16.18 -50.84
C ASP A 344 36.08 16.18 -51.00
N LEU A 345 36.83 16.16 -49.90
CA LEU A 345 38.27 16.05 -49.93
C LEU A 345 38.75 14.71 -50.51
N GLN A 346 38.04 13.61 -50.24
CA GLN A 346 38.31 12.30 -50.84
C GLN A 346 38.08 12.31 -52.35
N ASN A 347 36.99 12.92 -52.82
CA ASN A 347 36.65 13.04 -54.25
C ASN A 347 37.71 13.91 -54.98
N ALA A 348 38.23 14.91 -54.28
CA ALA A 348 39.35 15.73 -54.80
C ALA A 348 40.72 15.02 -54.73
N GLY A 349 40.80 13.78 -54.20
CA GLY A 349 42.04 13.03 -54.08
C GLY A 349 42.97 13.50 -52.96
N LEU A 350 42.52 14.40 -52.08
CA LEU A 350 43.32 15.04 -51.03
C LEU A 350 43.42 14.20 -49.74
N VAL A 351 42.48 13.27 -49.50
CA VAL A 351 42.48 12.38 -48.34
C VAL A 351 42.16 10.93 -48.72
N PRO A 352 42.68 9.94 -48.00
CA PRO A 352 42.40 8.53 -48.24
C PRO A 352 40.91 8.18 -47.98
N ARG A 353 40.38 7.18 -48.71
CA ARG A 353 39.04 6.63 -48.52
C ARG A 353 38.74 6.20 -47.08
N LEU A 354 39.78 5.77 -46.34
CA LEU A 354 39.70 5.39 -44.95
C LEU A 354 39.08 6.49 -44.06
N ASN A 355 39.37 7.77 -44.33
CA ASN A 355 38.84 8.90 -43.57
C ASN A 355 37.33 9.02 -43.70
N GLY A 356 36.79 8.91 -44.92
CA GLY A 356 35.35 8.91 -45.16
C GLY A 356 34.64 7.74 -44.48
N LEU A 357 35.20 6.52 -44.57
CA LEU A 357 34.65 5.34 -43.90
C LEU A 357 34.67 5.47 -42.36
N ARG A 358 35.77 6.01 -41.79
CA ARG A 358 35.86 6.25 -40.36
C ARG A 358 34.86 7.28 -39.87
N ARG A 359 34.67 8.38 -40.61
CA ARG A 359 33.64 9.39 -40.30
C ARG A 359 32.23 8.86 -40.42
N SER A 360 31.95 8.02 -41.40
CA SER A 360 30.66 7.35 -41.54
C SER A 360 30.37 6.45 -40.31
N ALA A 361 31.36 5.70 -39.83
CA ALA A 361 31.22 4.86 -38.65
C ALA A 361 31.00 5.68 -37.36
N ILE A 362 31.71 6.83 -37.21
CA ILE A 362 31.49 7.73 -36.06
C ILE A 362 30.09 8.33 -36.11
N ALA A 363 29.64 8.84 -37.26
CA ALA A 363 28.29 9.39 -37.39
C ALA A 363 27.19 8.36 -37.10
N ALA A 364 27.40 7.09 -37.50
CA ALA A 364 26.47 6.01 -37.17
C ALA A 364 26.45 5.71 -35.67
N SER A 365 27.60 5.71 -34.99
CA SER A 365 27.69 5.54 -33.51
C SER A 365 27.04 6.71 -32.76
N ASP A 366 27.22 7.95 -33.23
CA ASP A 366 26.63 9.13 -32.61
C ASP A 366 25.13 9.22 -32.89
N GLN A 367 24.66 8.67 -34.01
CA GLN A 367 23.24 8.48 -34.29
C GLN A 367 22.62 7.48 -33.31
N ASP A 368 23.26 6.34 -33.03
CA ASP A 368 22.83 5.38 -32.02
C ASP A 368 22.73 6.03 -30.64
N THR A 369 23.77 6.78 -30.23
CA THR A 369 23.80 7.56 -28.98
C THR A 369 22.64 8.57 -28.90
N LEU A 370 22.29 9.23 -30.01
CA LEU A 370 21.13 10.11 -30.07
C LEU A 370 19.82 9.35 -29.90
N ILE A 371 19.66 8.20 -30.57
CA ILE A 371 18.46 7.35 -30.43
C ILE A 371 18.28 6.93 -28.98
N GLN A 372 19.35 6.47 -28.33
CA GLN A 372 19.32 6.10 -26.91
C GLN A 372 18.92 7.30 -26.04
N SER A 373 19.50 8.48 -26.27
CA SER A 373 19.14 9.68 -25.49
C SER A 373 17.71 10.15 -25.68
N LEU A 374 17.13 9.91 -26.85
CA LEU A 374 15.70 10.14 -27.12
C LEU A 374 14.81 9.18 -26.33
N ALA A 375 15.20 7.91 -26.24
CA ALA A 375 14.53 6.91 -25.42
C ALA A 375 14.61 7.27 -23.93
N ASP A 376 15.80 7.62 -23.44
CA ASP A 376 16.01 8.03 -22.03
C ASP A 376 15.17 9.27 -21.67
N ARG A 377 15.08 10.24 -22.56
CA ARG A 377 14.21 11.41 -22.41
C ARG A 377 12.74 11.01 -22.32
N ALA A 378 12.29 10.08 -23.15
CA ALA A 378 10.91 9.58 -23.11
C ALA A 378 10.61 8.88 -21.78
N VAL A 379 11.55 8.08 -21.27
CA VAL A 379 11.46 7.43 -19.95
C VAL A 379 11.40 8.48 -18.83
N ALA A 380 12.30 9.48 -18.83
CA ALA A 380 12.31 10.54 -17.82
C ALA A 380 10.98 11.33 -17.79
N ARG A 381 10.40 11.62 -18.97
CA ARG A 381 9.06 12.24 -19.07
C ARG A 381 7.98 11.38 -18.46
N ARG A 382 8.00 10.07 -18.71
CA ARG A 382 7.02 9.15 -18.12
C ARG A 382 7.21 8.98 -16.63
N GLN A 383 8.43 8.93 -16.12
CA GLN A 383 8.71 8.91 -14.69
C GLN A 383 8.12 10.13 -13.97
N LEU A 384 8.35 11.33 -14.53
CA LEU A 384 7.73 12.55 -13.98
C LEU A 384 6.20 12.51 -14.09
N ALA A 385 5.64 12.08 -15.23
CA ALA A 385 4.19 11.98 -15.41
C ALA A 385 3.53 11.03 -14.38
N VAL A 386 4.16 9.90 -14.06
CA VAL A 386 3.68 8.95 -13.03
C VAL A 386 3.71 9.58 -11.64
N LEU A 387 4.79 10.28 -11.28
CA LEU A 387 4.88 10.97 -9.99
C LEU A 387 3.83 12.06 -9.82
N LEU A 388 3.48 12.75 -10.92
CA LEU A 388 2.45 13.78 -10.97
C LEU A 388 1.04 13.20 -11.11
N ASN A 389 0.89 11.88 -11.31
CA ASN A 389 -0.37 11.19 -11.61
C ASN A 389 -1.12 11.83 -12.79
N LEU A 390 -0.36 12.19 -13.85
CA LEU A 390 -0.93 12.75 -15.06
C LEU A 390 -1.59 11.67 -15.92
N PRO A 391 -2.66 12.01 -16.67
CA PRO A 391 -3.24 11.11 -17.65
C PRO A 391 -2.21 10.63 -18.68
N PRO A 392 -2.31 9.40 -19.21
CA PRO A 392 -1.33 8.83 -20.15
C PRO A 392 -1.12 9.66 -21.42
N GLN A 393 -2.11 10.47 -21.79
CA GLN A 393 -2.10 11.35 -22.98
C GLN A 393 -1.24 12.60 -22.75
N ILE A 394 -0.95 12.98 -21.50
CA ILE A 394 -0.17 14.17 -21.21
C ILE A 394 1.31 13.81 -21.09
N THR A 395 2.15 14.51 -21.85
CA THR A 395 3.60 14.38 -21.79
C THR A 395 4.19 15.64 -21.17
N PRO A 396 4.75 15.58 -19.95
CA PRO A 396 5.37 16.74 -19.33
C PRO A 396 6.70 17.09 -19.99
N VAL A 397 6.97 18.38 -20.11
CA VAL A 397 8.23 18.95 -20.57
C VAL A 397 8.67 20.02 -19.59
N ALA A 398 9.95 20.05 -19.25
CA ALA A 398 10.49 21.06 -18.35
C ALA A 398 10.51 22.43 -19.06
N ARG A 399 9.83 23.42 -18.45
CA ARG A 399 9.79 24.80 -18.95
C ARG A 399 11.03 25.58 -18.53
N ASP A 400 11.49 25.36 -17.30
CA ASP A 400 12.54 26.17 -16.73
C ASP A 400 13.91 25.80 -17.33
N PRO A 401 14.73 26.80 -17.68
CA PRO A 401 16.09 26.53 -18.14
C PRO A 401 16.92 25.94 -17.01
N ILE A 402 17.79 24.98 -17.39
CA ILE A 402 18.70 24.40 -16.42
C ILE A 402 19.73 25.44 -15.94
N ARG A 403 19.67 25.77 -14.66
CA ARG A 403 20.60 26.67 -13.99
C ARG A 403 21.05 26.05 -12.67
N PRO A 404 22.31 26.22 -12.26
CA PRO A 404 22.72 25.78 -10.94
C PRO A 404 22.04 26.63 -9.88
N LEU A 405 21.52 25.97 -8.85
CA LEU A 405 21.00 26.64 -7.66
C LEU A 405 22.17 27.31 -6.89
N ALA A 406 21.81 28.25 -5.99
CA ALA A 406 22.77 28.96 -5.19
C ALA A 406 23.53 28.00 -4.25
N ARG A 407 24.67 28.49 -3.72
CA ARG A 407 25.39 27.80 -2.66
C ARG A 407 24.49 27.67 -1.43
N TRP A 408 24.60 26.53 -0.73
CA TRP A 408 23.87 26.30 0.51
C TRP A 408 24.26 27.36 1.57
N PRO A 409 23.27 28.06 2.18
CA PRO A 409 23.57 29.22 3.02
C PRO A 409 24.02 28.87 4.44
N LEU A 410 23.66 27.68 4.96
CA LEU A 410 23.95 27.27 6.32
C LEU A 410 25.25 26.46 6.39
N ASN A 411 25.95 26.54 7.52
CA ASN A 411 27.05 25.61 7.78
C ASN A 411 26.50 24.24 8.21
N LEU A 412 27.37 23.24 8.29
CA LEU A 412 26.99 21.86 8.60
C LEU A 412 26.28 21.75 9.97
N GLU A 413 26.82 22.41 11.00
CA GLU A 413 26.27 22.38 12.35
C GLU A 413 24.87 23.01 12.43
N GLN A 414 24.72 24.20 11.83
CA GLN A 414 23.42 24.88 11.74
C GLN A 414 22.40 24.03 10.99
N SER A 415 22.82 23.37 9.92
CA SER A 415 21.97 22.47 9.13
C SER A 415 21.52 21.26 9.95
N LEU A 416 22.43 20.65 10.75
CA LEU A 416 22.10 19.53 11.65
C LEU A 416 21.10 19.95 12.74
N LEU A 417 21.31 21.10 13.37
CA LEU A 417 20.39 21.61 14.39
C LEU A 417 19.01 21.91 13.81
N ALA A 418 18.97 22.48 12.60
CA ALA A 418 17.72 22.75 11.90
C ALA A 418 17.00 21.47 11.49
N ALA A 419 17.73 20.44 11.01
CA ALA A 419 17.18 19.16 10.61
C ALA A 419 16.56 18.37 11.76
N TYR A 420 17.08 18.53 13.00
CA TYR A 420 16.48 17.88 14.17
C TYR A 420 15.26 18.60 14.72
N ARG A 421 15.11 19.90 14.44
CA ARG A 421 13.95 20.68 14.90
C ARG A 421 12.71 20.32 14.09
N GLY A 422 11.70 19.76 14.76
CA GLY A 422 10.41 19.48 14.11
C GLY A 422 10.52 18.50 12.94
N ASN A 423 11.44 17.54 13.02
CA ASN A 423 11.54 16.50 11.99
C ASN A 423 10.39 15.51 12.14
N PRO A 424 9.52 15.36 11.11
CA PRO A 424 8.35 14.49 11.22
C PRO A 424 8.70 13.02 11.39
N GLU A 425 9.87 12.56 10.93
CA GLU A 425 10.31 11.17 11.11
C GLU A 425 10.58 10.90 12.59
N LEU A 426 11.27 11.81 13.28
CA LEU A 426 11.51 11.74 14.72
C LEU A 426 10.23 11.87 15.55
N GLU A 427 9.35 12.80 15.17
CA GLU A 427 8.04 12.98 15.83
C GLU A 427 7.15 11.75 15.67
N THR A 428 7.19 11.08 14.53
CA THR A 428 6.44 9.83 14.30
C THR A 428 6.88 8.73 15.28
N ILE A 429 8.18 8.59 15.52
CA ILE A 429 8.73 7.61 16.45
C ILE A 429 8.32 7.95 17.90
N LEU A 430 8.35 9.23 18.27
CA LEU A 430 7.91 9.67 19.60
C LEU A 430 6.41 9.44 19.82
N ALA A 431 5.58 9.76 18.82
CA ALA A 431 4.14 9.51 18.89
C ALA A 431 3.81 8.00 18.94
N THR A 432 4.53 7.18 18.19
CA THR A 432 4.40 5.71 18.24
C THR A 432 4.79 5.16 19.61
N ARG A 433 5.89 5.66 20.19
CA ARG A 433 6.31 5.30 21.56
C ARG A 433 5.23 5.64 22.57
N GLU A 434 4.65 6.84 22.47
CA GLU A 434 3.56 7.27 23.37
C GLU A 434 2.35 6.36 23.21
N ALA A 435 1.96 6.02 21.99
CA ALA A 435 0.87 5.09 21.73
C ALA A 435 1.10 3.72 22.40
N LEU A 436 2.32 3.18 22.31
CA LEU A 436 2.68 1.91 22.96
C LEU A 436 2.62 1.99 24.48
N LEU A 437 3.07 3.09 25.09
CA LEU A 437 2.97 3.30 26.53
C LEU A 437 1.51 3.39 26.98
N ARG A 438 0.65 4.07 26.24
CA ARG A 438 -0.79 4.13 26.56
C ARG A 438 -1.50 2.81 26.32
N GLN A 439 -1.10 2.02 25.33
CA GLN A 439 -1.59 0.65 25.15
C GLN A 439 -1.15 -0.26 26.30
N ARG A 440 0.08 -0.10 26.81
CA ARG A 440 0.54 -0.79 28.02
C ARG A 440 -0.37 -0.47 29.20
N ASP A 441 -0.65 0.82 29.42
CA ASP A 441 -1.50 1.26 30.54
C ASP A 441 -2.93 0.72 30.41
N ALA A 442 -3.48 0.73 29.18
CA ALA A 442 -4.79 0.14 28.87
C ALA A 442 -4.81 -1.37 29.13
N THR A 443 -3.74 -2.08 28.77
CA THR A 443 -3.61 -3.53 29.02
C THR A 443 -3.49 -3.82 30.51
N ALA A 444 -2.64 -3.09 31.24
CA ALA A 444 -2.46 -3.25 32.68
C ALA A 444 -3.75 -2.97 33.45
N ALA A 445 -4.58 -2.03 32.97
CA ALA A 445 -5.88 -1.73 33.54
C ALA A 445 -6.86 -2.93 33.51
N GLY A 446 -6.60 -3.94 32.68
CA GLY A 446 -7.36 -5.20 32.67
C GLY A 446 -7.29 -6.00 34.00
N LEU A 447 -6.30 -5.73 34.85
CA LEU A 447 -6.18 -6.31 36.20
C LEU A 447 -6.97 -5.53 37.27
N LEU A 448 -7.55 -4.38 36.90
CA LEU A 448 -8.35 -3.55 37.78
C LEU A 448 -9.83 -3.91 37.67
N PRO A 449 -10.62 -3.74 38.77
CA PRO A 449 -12.04 -4.04 38.74
C PRO A 449 -12.78 -3.13 37.74
N LYS A 450 -13.73 -3.73 37.01
CA LYS A 450 -14.61 -3.04 36.07
C LYS A 450 -16.05 -3.12 36.56
N LEU A 451 -16.72 -1.98 36.73
CA LEU A 451 -18.13 -1.89 37.08
C LEU A 451 -18.94 -1.52 35.85
N SER A 452 -19.91 -2.36 35.52
CA SER A 452 -20.78 -2.15 34.35
C SER A 452 -22.26 -2.17 34.77
N LEU A 453 -23.04 -1.28 34.21
CA LEU A 453 -24.50 -1.32 34.25
C LEU A 453 -24.97 -2.15 33.06
N PHE A 454 -25.88 -3.07 33.30
CA PHE A 454 -26.59 -3.77 32.22
C PHE A 454 -28.09 -3.61 32.40
N ALA A 455 -28.81 -3.59 31.30
CA ALA A 455 -30.26 -3.71 31.25
C ALA A 455 -30.63 -4.53 30.03
N ALA A 456 -31.49 -5.50 30.22
CA ALA A 456 -31.97 -6.34 29.14
C ALA A 456 -33.50 -6.48 29.26
N GLY A 457 -34.17 -6.57 28.13
CA GLY A 457 -35.59 -6.89 28.08
C GLY A 457 -35.90 -7.64 26.81
N GLY A 458 -36.73 -8.68 26.92
CA GLY A 458 -36.96 -9.55 25.80
C GLY A 458 -38.36 -10.17 25.80
N PHE A 459 -38.66 -10.78 24.68
CA PHE A 459 -39.81 -11.64 24.47
C PHE A 459 -39.31 -12.99 23.98
N SER A 460 -39.87 -14.07 24.53
CA SER A 460 -39.59 -15.43 24.08
C SER A 460 -40.90 -16.18 23.83
N SER A 461 -40.90 -16.99 22.80
CA SER A 461 -41.99 -17.91 22.46
C SER A 461 -41.37 -19.28 22.20
N SER A 462 -41.88 -20.28 22.88
CA SER A 462 -41.44 -21.66 22.64
C SER A 462 -42.69 -22.56 22.46
N SER A 463 -42.59 -23.48 21.53
CA SER A 463 -43.57 -24.52 21.28
C SER A 463 -42.90 -25.87 21.30
N THR A 464 -43.22 -26.63 22.29
CA THR A 464 -42.72 -28.00 22.47
C THR A 464 -43.82 -28.97 22.13
N SER A 465 -43.63 -29.84 21.15
CA SER A 465 -44.57 -30.90 20.78
C SER A 465 -43.88 -32.25 20.96
N THR A 466 -44.49 -33.11 21.76
CA THR A 466 -44.00 -34.46 22.02
C THR A 466 -44.79 -35.46 21.20
N PHE A 467 -44.09 -36.15 20.30
CA PHE A 467 -44.63 -37.21 19.43
C PHE A 467 -43.97 -38.54 19.78
N ASP A 468 -44.54 -39.63 19.33
CA ASP A 468 -44.00 -40.99 19.51
C ASP A 468 -43.71 -41.34 20.98
N ILE A 469 -44.73 -41.16 21.81
CA ILE A 469 -44.59 -41.50 23.23
C ILE A 469 -44.77 -43.01 23.42
N VAL A 470 -43.67 -43.68 23.83
CA VAL A 470 -43.69 -45.12 24.15
C VAL A 470 -43.58 -45.26 25.67
N ALA A 471 -44.63 -45.70 26.30
CA ALA A 471 -44.67 -45.97 27.74
C ALA A 471 -44.50 -47.48 28.02
N SER A 472 -43.62 -47.84 28.99
CA SER A 472 -43.45 -49.20 29.48
C SER A 472 -43.44 -49.22 31.01
N GLY A 473 -44.07 -50.24 31.63
CA GLY A 473 -44.13 -50.47 33.08
C GLY A 473 -45.56 -50.53 33.62
N GLY A 474 -45.73 -51.02 34.83
CA GLY A 474 -47.01 -51.31 35.45
C GLY A 474 -47.17 -50.63 36.81
N GLY A 475 -47.85 -49.55 36.93
CA GLY A 475 -48.17 -48.84 38.16
C GLY A 475 -48.84 -47.51 37.89
N CYS A 476 -49.48 -46.89 38.84
CA CYS A 476 -50.13 -45.61 38.59
C CYS A 476 -49.20 -44.43 38.84
N CYS A 477 -49.17 -43.56 37.94
CA CYS A 477 -48.90 -42.13 37.86
C CYS A 477 -47.82 -41.52 38.77
N GLY A 478 -46.50 -41.64 38.37
CA GLY A 478 -45.39 -40.99 39.05
C GLY A 478 -45.01 -39.60 38.48
N ALA A 479 -45.26 -39.32 37.22
CA ALA A 479 -45.00 -38.04 36.58
C ALA A 479 -46.01 -37.79 35.43
N THR A 480 -46.24 -36.53 35.10
CA THR A 480 -47.15 -36.14 34.00
C THR A 480 -46.35 -35.46 32.87
N VAL A 481 -46.58 -35.94 31.69
CA VAL A 481 -45.99 -35.33 30.44
C VAL A 481 -47.08 -34.60 29.68
N ILE A 482 -46.85 -33.39 29.31
CA ILE A 482 -47.75 -32.60 28.50
C ILE A 482 -47.28 -32.72 27.03
N PRO A 483 -48.08 -33.32 26.11
CA PRO A 483 -47.67 -33.61 24.73
C PRO A 483 -47.46 -32.35 23.91
N MET A 484 -48.11 -31.26 24.23
CA MET A 484 -47.94 -30.00 23.58
C MET A 484 -47.93 -28.88 24.61
N LEU A 485 -46.86 -28.11 24.61
CA LEU A 485 -46.66 -26.97 25.49
C LEU A 485 -46.29 -25.75 24.66
N ASN A 486 -47.15 -24.74 24.66
CA ASN A 486 -46.85 -23.43 24.10
C ASN A 486 -46.63 -22.45 25.24
N GLN A 487 -45.45 -21.84 25.25
CA GLN A 487 -45.06 -20.90 26.29
C GLN A 487 -44.66 -19.58 25.62
N ASN A 488 -45.26 -18.50 26.08
CA ASN A 488 -44.88 -17.15 25.69
C ASN A 488 -44.51 -16.40 26.95
N GLY A 489 -43.38 -15.70 26.93
CA GLY A 489 -42.87 -14.97 28.05
C GLY A 489 -42.28 -13.65 27.65
N TYR A 490 -42.28 -12.72 28.57
CA TYR A 490 -41.47 -11.52 28.50
C TYR A 490 -40.60 -11.47 29.80
N ASP A 491 -39.41 -11.01 29.62
CA ASP A 491 -38.46 -10.84 30.74
C ASP A 491 -37.77 -9.49 30.62
N TRP A 492 -37.45 -8.94 31.77
CA TRP A 492 -36.53 -7.81 31.85
C TRP A 492 -35.66 -7.95 33.07
N SER A 493 -34.41 -7.48 32.92
CA SER A 493 -33.44 -7.46 34.01
C SER A 493 -32.60 -6.19 33.93
N MET A 494 -32.26 -5.65 35.04
CA MET A 494 -31.32 -4.52 35.15
C MET A 494 -30.46 -4.70 36.39
N GLY A 495 -29.17 -4.41 36.28
CA GLY A 495 -28.28 -4.58 37.39
C GLY A 495 -26.91 -4.02 37.15
N LEU A 496 -26.08 -4.16 38.17
CA LEU A 496 -24.68 -3.81 38.15
C LEU A 496 -23.85 -5.10 38.19
N THR A 497 -22.85 -5.18 37.33
CA THR A 497 -21.87 -6.27 37.31
C THR A 497 -20.52 -5.71 37.64
N LEU A 498 -19.91 -6.21 38.72
CA LEU A 498 -18.51 -5.98 39.06
C LEU A 498 -17.68 -7.19 38.60
N GLN A 499 -16.80 -6.94 37.63
CA GLN A 499 -15.88 -7.94 37.12
C GLN A 499 -14.45 -7.59 37.56
N TRP A 500 -13.77 -8.50 38.19
CA TRP A 500 -12.40 -8.33 38.63
C TRP A 500 -11.58 -9.57 38.30
N LEU A 501 -10.58 -9.39 37.43
CA LEU A 501 -9.63 -10.44 37.10
C LEU A 501 -8.55 -10.52 38.18
N LEU A 502 -8.68 -11.48 39.08
CA LEU A 502 -7.76 -11.64 40.24
C LEU A 502 -6.46 -12.33 39.81
N PHE A 503 -6.54 -13.29 38.91
CA PHE A 503 -5.39 -14.05 38.45
C PHE A 503 -5.62 -14.59 37.04
N ASP A 504 -4.64 -14.44 36.16
CA ASP A 504 -4.66 -14.89 34.76
C ASP A 504 -3.38 -15.63 34.34
N GLY A 505 -2.63 -16.17 35.32
CA GLY A 505 -1.35 -16.80 35.01
C GLY A 505 -0.25 -15.82 34.59
N GLY A 506 -0.41 -14.52 34.86
CA GLY A 506 0.53 -13.47 34.43
C GLY A 506 0.40 -13.02 32.99
N SER A 507 -0.63 -13.46 32.25
CA SER A 507 -0.83 -13.12 30.83
C SER A 507 -0.92 -11.63 30.61
N THR A 508 -1.75 -10.91 31.34
CA THR A 508 -1.93 -9.46 31.24
C THR A 508 -0.67 -8.69 31.61
N ALA A 509 0.02 -9.10 32.70
CA ALA A 509 1.27 -8.47 33.11
C ALA A 509 2.36 -8.61 32.05
N ASN A 510 2.55 -9.81 31.50
CA ASN A 510 3.54 -10.05 30.43
C ASN A 510 3.19 -9.35 29.14
N ARG A 511 1.89 -9.22 28.77
CA ARG A 511 1.48 -8.41 27.61
C ARG A 511 1.79 -6.93 27.83
N ALA A 512 1.55 -6.41 29.01
CA ALA A 512 1.90 -5.02 29.35
C ALA A 512 3.42 -4.82 29.32
N GLU A 513 4.21 -5.77 29.85
CA GLU A 513 5.66 -5.72 29.76
C GLU A 513 6.15 -5.76 28.31
N ALA A 514 5.57 -6.62 27.47
CA ALA A 514 5.92 -6.68 26.05
C ALA A 514 5.70 -5.32 25.34
N LEU A 515 4.62 -4.61 25.67
CA LEU A 515 4.38 -3.25 25.16
C LEU A 515 5.39 -2.24 25.70
N ALA A 516 5.78 -2.35 26.97
CA ALA A 516 6.84 -1.51 27.55
C ALA A 516 8.19 -1.75 26.86
N ARG A 517 8.54 -3.00 26.57
CA ARG A 517 9.76 -3.35 25.83
C ARG A 517 9.73 -2.82 24.38
N ARG A 518 8.56 -2.88 23.70
CA ARG A 518 8.38 -2.26 22.38
C ARG A 518 8.54 -0.74 22.43
N ALA A 519 8.02 -0.08 23.48
CA ALA A 519 8.22 1.35 23.67
C ALA A 519 9.70 1.70 23.94
N ALA A 520 10.42 0.87 24.69
CA ALA A 520 11.87 1.02 24.89
C ALA A 520 12.64 0.81 23.56
N ALA A 521 12.26 -0.18 22.76
CA ALA A 521 12.81 -0.39 21.43
C ALA A 521 12.58 0.82 20.52
N SER A 522 11.39 1.44 20.56
CA SER A 522 11.10 2.69 19.85
C SER A 522 12.01 3.85 20.29
N SER A 523 12.41 3.90 21.58
CA SER A 523 13.39 4.90 22.06
C SER A 523 14.78 4.70 21.45
N GLN A 524 15.21 3.46 21.26
CA GLN A 524 16.46 3.16 20.53
C GLN A 524 16.30 3.43 19.03
N GLY A 525 15.11 3.16 18.47
CA GLY A 525 14.76 3.54 17.10
C GLY A 525 14.89 5.05 16.84
N TYR A 526 14.50 5.87 17.81
CA TYR A 526 14.72 7.33 17.74
C TYR A 526 16.20 7.70 17.63
N ALA A 527 17.07 7.07 18.41
CA ALA A 527 18.51 7.31 18.33
C ALA A 527 19.09 6.84 16.98
N ALA A 528 18.64 5.70 16.48
CA ALA A 528 19.03 5.18 15.17
C ALA A 528 18.60 6.12 14.04
N GLU A 529 17.34 6.57 14.06
CA GLU A 529 16.80 7.49 13.05
C GLU A 529 17.51 8.85 13.07
N ARG A 530 17.82 9.37 14.26
CA ARG A 530 18.64 10.58 14.39
C ARG A 530 20.00 10.43 13.71
N ASN A 531 20.65 9.26 13.84
CA ASN A 531 21.92 8.98 13.17
C ASN A 531 21.74 8.86 11.66
N THR A 532 20.61 8.28 11.19
CA THR A 532 20.27 8.19 9.77
C THR A 532 20.06 9.58 9.16
N ILE A 533 19.32 10.45 9.82
CA ILE A 533 19.12 11.86 9.41
C ILE A 533 20.46 12.58 9.34
N ARG A 534 21.32 12.39 10.36
CA ARG A 534 22.65 12.96 10.37
C ARG A 534 23.45 12.51 9.15
N LEU A 535 23.53 11.22 8.90
CA LEU A 535 24.28 10.66 7.77
C LEU A 535 23.75 11.19 6.43
N ARG A 536 22.42 11.21 6.25
CA ARG A 536 21.80 11.73 5.02
C ARG A 536 22.15 13.20 4.79
N LEU A 537 22.08 14.02 5.83
CA LEU A 537 22.38 15.44 5.74
C LEU A 537 23.86 15.69 5.50
N GLU A 538 24.76 15.03 6.24
CA GLU A 538 26.23 15.14 6.03
C GLU A 538 26.60 14.71 4.61
N THR A 539 26.05 13.59 4.13
CA THR A 539 26.26 13.11 2.76
C THR A 539 25.77 14.12 1.73
N ALA A 540 24.57 14.68 1.93
CA ALA A 540 24.03 15.69 1.01
C ALA A 540 24.86 16.97 1.03
N PHE A 541 25.34 17.40 2.20
CA PHE A 541 26.16 18.59 2.38
C PHE A 541 27.52 18.45 1.67
N PHE A 542 28.27 17.37 1.94
CA PHE A 542 29.56 17.14 1.30
C PHE A 542 29.42 16.94 -0.22
N ASN A 543 28.39 16.23 -0.66
CA ASN A 543 28.12 16.07 -2.09
C ASN A 543 27.73 17.39 -2.76
N HIS A 544 27.07 18.32 -2.05
CA HIS A 544 26.73 19.64 -2.57
C HIS A 544 28.01 20.49 -2.77
N GLU A 545 28.89 20.56 -1.78
CA GLU A 545 30.18 21.25 -1.89
C GLU A 545 31.05 20.63 -3.01
N ALA A 546 31.11 19.30 -3.08
CA ALA A 546 31.80 18.61 -4.16
C ALA A 546 31.19 18.91 -5.54
N SER A 547 29.87 18.99 -5.66
CA SER A 547 29.17 19.30 -6.92
C SER A 547 29.44 20.73 -7.38
N LEU A 548 29.53 21.69 -6.47
CA LEU A 548 29.93 23.06 -6.76
C LEU A 548 31.37 23.13 -7.28
N ALA A 549 32.32 22.42 -6.63
CA ALA A 549 33.68 22.33 -7.08
C ALA A 549 33.81 21.66 -8.47
N LYS A 550 33.09 20.55 -8.68
CA LYS A 550 33.00 19.86 -9.99
C LYS A 550 32.44 20.79 -11.07
N LEU A 551 31.39 21.59 -10.77
CA LEU A 551 30.84 22.55 -11.71
C LEU A 551 31.85 23.61 -12.11
N ALA A 552 32.63 24.13 -11.16
CA ALA A 552 33.69 25.10 -11.43
C ALA A 552 34.80 24.52 -12.32
N ALA A 553 35.21 23.26 -12.06
CA ALA A 553 36.19 22.54 -12.90
C ALA A 553 35.64 22.25 -14.29
N ALA A 554 34.40 21.76 -14.38
CA ALA A 554 33.75 21.41 -15.66
C ALA A 554 33.53 22.64 -16.56
N ARG A 555 33.27 23.83 -15.99
CA ARG A 555 33.20 25.09 -16.76
C ARG A 555 34.51 25.41 -17.43
N ARG A 556 35.62 25.29 -16.72
CA ARG A 556 36.98 25.48 -17.29
C ARG A 556 37.29 24.41 -18.33
N GLY A 557 36.91 23.14 -18.08
CA GLY A 557 37.08 22.05 -19.03
C GLY A 557 36.36 22.30 -20.34
N VAL A 558 35.10 22.77 -20.30
CA VAL A 558 34.33 23.10 -21.52
C VAL A 558 34.97 24.25 -22.29
N SER A 559 35.42 25.31 -21.61
CA SER A 559 36.09 26.43 -22.33
C SER A 559 37.37 25.99 -23.05
N ALA A 560 38.22 25.19 -22.38
CA ALA A 560 39.45 24.66 -22.98
C ALA A 560 39.15 23.67 -24.13
N ALA A 561 38.18 22.74 -23.94
CA ALA A 561 37.82 21.76 -24.97
C ALA A 561 37.18 22.43 -26.21
N LEU A 562 36.41 23.49 -26.01
CA LEU A 562 35.79 24.23 -27.11
C LEU A 562 36.87 24.96 -27.93
N GLU A 563 37.83 25.58 -27.29
CA GLU A 563 38.93 26.25 -27.95
C GLU A 563 39.82 25.26 -28.74
N ALA A 564 40.20 24.15 -28.09
CA ALA A 564 40.96 23.06 -28.71
C ALA A 564 40.23 22.51 -29.96
N PHE A 565 38.93 22.28 -29.86
CA PHE A 565 38.13 21.79 -30.98
C PHE A 565 38.09 22.80 -32.14
N ARG A 566 37.95 24.09 -31.85
CA ARG A 566 37.97 25.16 -32.87
C ARG A 566 39.34 25.22 -33.58
N ASP A 567 40.44 25.16 -32.85
CA ASP A 567 41.79 25.19 -33.40
C ASP A 567 42.06 23.96 -34.28
N VAL A 568 41.77 22.75 -33.77
CA VAL A 568 41.95 21.50 -34.52
C VAL A 568 41.05 21.46 -35.78
N LYS A 569 39.82 21.92 -35.68
CA LYS A 569 38.88 21.99 -36.83
C LYS A 569 39.45 22.94 -37.93
N LEU A 570 40.04 24.08 -37.56
CA LEU A 570 40.66 24.99 -38.51
C LEU A 570 41.90 24.35 -39.16
N ARG A 571 42.79 23.73 -38.38
CA ARG A 571 43.96 23.02 -38.88
C ARG A 571 43.62 21.84 -39.77
N TYR A 572 42.56 21.10 -39.46
CA TYR A 572 42.08 20.00 -40.29
C TYR A 572 41.65 20.49 -41.71
N LYS A 573 40.95 21.62 -41.79
CA LYS A 573 40.56 22.22 -43.06
C LYS A 573 41.75 22.67 -43.92
N THR A 574 42.90 22.99 -43.31
CA THR A 574 44.12 23.39 -43.99
C THR A 574 45.12 22.22 -44.20
N GLY A 575 44.70 21.00 -43.83
CA GLY A 575 45.55 19.80 -43.92
C GLY A 575 46.68 19.69 -42.89
N LEU A 576 46.67 20.55 -41.85
CA LEU A 576 47.73 20.62 -40.82
C LEU A 576 47.40 19.73 -39.59
N SER A 577 46.26 19.11 -39.53
CA SER A 577 45.88 18.18 -38.45
C SER A 577 45.22 16.93 -39.00
N SER A 578 45.37 15.81 -38.29
CA SER A 578 44.80 14.54 -38.72
C SER A 578 43.29 14.45 -38.40
N GLU A 579 42.62 13.53 -39.09
CA GLU A 579 41.20 13.19 -38.82
C GLU A 579 41.04 12.61 -37.41
N VAL A 580 42.05 11.88 -36.91
CA VAL A 580 42.07 11.31 -35.56
C VAL A 580 42.04 12.42 -34.50
N ASP A 581 42.91 13.44 -34.66
CA ASP A 581 42.95 14.58 -33.72
C ASP A 581 41.64 15.32 -33.68
N LEU A 582 40.97 15.49 -34.86
CA LEU A 582 39.64 16.12 -34.93
C LEU A 582 38.59 15.29 -34.19
N SER A 583 38.59 13.96 -34.36
CA SER A 583 37.67 13.05 -33.68
C SER A 583 37.86 13.05 -32.17
N ASP A 584 39.10 13.02 -31.74
CA ASP A 584 39.44 12.98 -30.30
C ASP A 584 39.09 14.29 -29.59
N THR A 585 39.41 15.43 -30.20
CA THR A 585 39.03 16.74 -29.64
C THR A 585 37.50 16.96 -29.63
N GLN A 586 36.79 16.47 -30.63
CA GLN A 586 35.33 16.49 -30.63
C GLN A 586 34.75 15.65 -29.50
N ARG A 587 35.25 14.40 -29.32
CA ARG A 587 34.81 13.52 -28.23
C ARG A 587 35.11 14.15 -26.86
N GLN A 588 36.28 14.80 -26.71
CA GLN A 588 36.65 15.53 -25.50
C GLN A 588 35.71 16.70 -25.22
N LEU A 589 35.28 17.43 -26.25
CA LEU A 589 34.32 18.52 -26.12
C LEU A 589 32.96 18.00 -25.68
N VAL A 590 32.41 16.95 -26.32
CA VAL A 590 31.14 16.31 -25.95
C VAL A 590 31.18 15.82 -24.51
N THR A 591 32.26 15.12 -24.14
CA THR A 591 32.49 14.64 -22.75
C THR A 591 32.48 15.79 -21.75
N SER A 592 33.16 16.89 -22.06
CA SER A 592 33.23 18.08 -21.19
C SER A 592 31.86 18.77 -21.05
N LEU A 593 31.06 18.83 -22.13
CA LEU A 593 29.68 19.36 -22.10
C LEU A 593 28.76 18.50 -21.21
N LEU A 594 28.82 17.18 -21.33
CA LEU A 594 28.06 16.25 -20.49
C LEU A 594 28.50 16.32 -19.03
N GLN A 595 29.82 16.44 -18.77
CA GLN A 595 30.34 16.63 -17.41
C GLN A 595 29.82 17.93 -16.77
N ARG A 596 29.79 19.04 -17.51
CA ARG A 596 29.21 20.30 -17.05
C ARG A 596 27.72 20.17 -16.76
N LEU A 597 26.99 19.48 -17.63
CA LEU A 597 25.56 19.22 -17.44
C LEU A 597 25.33 18.40 -16.17
N ASN A 598 26.05 17.29 -16.02
CA ASN A 598 25.95 16.40 -14.86
C ASN A 598 26.32 17.13 -13.56
N ALA A 599 27.36 17.97 -13.58
CA ALA A 599 27.71 18.78 -12.41
C ALA A 599 26.64 19.81 -12.05
N THR A 600 26.00 20.45 -13.05
CA THR A 600 24.90 21.40 -12.82
C THR A 600 23.69 20.71 -12.20
N VAL A 601 23.28 19.55 -12.74
CA VAL A 601 22.19 18.73 -12.17
C VAL A 601 22.56 18.24 -10.78
N GLY A 602 23.81 17.81 -10.58
CA GLY A 602 24.31 17.38 -9.27
C GLY A 602 24.17 18.46 -8.20
N VAL A 603 24.45 19.73 -8.51
CA VAL A 603 24.23 20.87 -7.59
C VAL A 603 22.75 20.97 -7.22
N ASN A 604 21.84 20.90 -8.21
CA ASN A 604 20.41 21.06 -7.99
C ASN A 604 19.82 19.90 -7.17
N VAL A 605 20.20 18.67 -7.49
CA VAL A 605 19.74 17.47 -6.77
C VAL A 605 20.24 17.46 -5.32
N THR A 606 21.53 17.78 -5.10
CA THR A 606 22.09 17.82 -3.74
C THR A 606 21.47 18.95 -2.91
N TYR A 607 21.17 20.09 -3.53
CA TYR A 607 20.43 21.18 -2.89
C TYR A 607 19.01 20.74 -2.50
N ALA A 608 18.28 20.05 -3.38
CA ALA A 608 16.97 19.52 -3.07
C ALA A 608 16.98 18.48 -1.92
N ARG A 609 18.05 17.66 -1.85
CA ARG A 609 18.27 16.72 -0.73
C ARG A 609 18.48 17.44 0.60
N LEU A 610 19.26 18.52 0.62
CA LEU A 610 19.42 19.36 1.81
C LEU A 610 18.10 20.01 2.23
N LEU A 611 17.34 20.54 1.27
CA LEU A 611 16.01 21.12 1.54
C LEU A 611 15.06 20.11 2.19
N ARG A 612 15.06 18.85 1.74
CA ARG A 612 14.20 17.81 2.34
C ARG A 612 14.40 17.67 3.85
N GLU A 613 15.64 17.76 4.31
CA GLU A 613 15.95 17.54 5.72
C GLU A 613 15.57 18.77 6.60
N LEU A 614 15.57 19.97 6.03
CA LEU A 614 15.43 21.21 6.81
C LEU A 614 14.06 21.87 6.73
N LEU A 615 13.37 21.76 5.60
CA LEU A 615 12.14 22.50 5.40
C LEU A 615 11.00 22.00 6.29
N PRO A 616 10.22 22.94 6.90
CA PRO A 616 8.95 22.58 7.49
C PRO A 616 8.02 22.03 6.41
N VAL A 617 7.18 21.07 6.79
CA VAL A 617 6.16 20.55 5.87
C VAL A 617 5.17 21.65 5.53
N PRO A 618 4.82 21.86 4.25
CA PRO A 618 3.78 22.78 3.87
C PRO A 618 2.47 22.41 4.57
N ARG A 619 1.82 23.36 5.22
CA ARG A 619 0.54 23.12 5.88
C ARG A 619 -0.60 22.90 4.90
N ASP A 620 -0.48 23.51 3.74
CA ASP A 620 -1.41 23.35 2.62
C ASP A 620 -0.62 22.95 1.37
N PRO A 621 -0.83 21.73 0.85
CA PRO A 621 -0.17 21.26 -0.36
C PRO A 621 -0.46 22.13 -1.60
N SER A 622 -1.60 22.85 -1.63
CA SER A 622 -1.99 23.71 -2.75
C SER A 622 -1.27 25.05 -2.78
N THR A 623 -0.68 25.47 -1.64
CA THR A 623 0.01 26.76 -1.49
C THR A 623 1.52 26.62 -1.38
N PHE A 624 2.06 25.49 -1.82
CA PHE A 624 3.49 25.24 -1.77
C PHE A 624 4.25 26.27 -2.62
N VAL A 625 4.84 27.23 -1.96
CA VAL A 625 5.87 28.13 -2.51
C VAL A 625 7.21 27.57 -2.04
N MET A 626 8.17 27.39 -2.95
CA MET A 626 9.53 27.00 -2.59
C MET A 626 10.07 28.04 -1.59
N PRO A 627 10.22 27.75 -0.29
CA PRO A 627 10.66 28.75 0.65
C PRO A 627 12.08 29.14 0.28
N GLN A 628 12.28 30.39 -0.05
CA GLN A 628 13.60 31.00 0.00
C GLN A 628 14.00 30.97 1.49
N LEU A 629 15.08 30.30 1.81
CA LEU A 629 15.64 30.34 3.16
C LEU A 629 16.01 31.80 3.47
N SER A 630 15.13 32.51 4.15
CA SER A 630 15.48 33.82 4.69
C SER A 630 16.43 33.61 5.86
N LEU A 631 17.63 34.14 5.75
CA LEU A 631 18.66 34.08 6.78
C LEU A 631 18.37 35.01 7.96
N ASP A 632 17.37 35.88 7.84
CA ASP A 632 17.00 36.86 8.85
C ASP A 632 15.85 36.30 9.69
N GLY A 633 16.15 35.78 10.86
CA GLY A 633 15.39 35.60 12.09
C GLY A 633 13.85 35.66 12.11
N GLU A 634 13.17 35.63 10.96
CA GLU A 634 11.72 35.64 10.87
C GLU A 634 11.17 34.26 11.26
N LYS A 635 10.24 34.32 12.21
CA LYS A 635 9.55 33.17 12.77
C LYS A 635 8.99 32.27 11.65
N PRO A 636 9.22 30.96 11.73
CA PRO A 636 8.54 30.03 10.82
C PRO A 636 7.03 30.10 11.07
N PHE A 637 6.28 30.32 10.02
CA PHE A 637 4.81 30.29 10.03
C PHE A 637 4.24 28.92 10.38
#